data_22034a85835ae0f16c386dedfd8da028
#
_entry.id   22034a85835ae0f16c386dedfd8da028
#
_cell.length_a   1.000
_cell.length_b   1.000
_cell.length_c   1.000
_cell.angle_alpha   90.00
_cell.angle_beta   90.00
_cell.angle_gamma   90.00
#
_symmetry.space_group_name_H-M   'P 1'
#
loop_
_entity.id
_entity.type
_entity.pdbx_description
1 polymer ?
#
loop_
_entity_poly.entity_id
_entity_poly.type
_entity_poly.pdbx_seq_one_letter_code
_entity_poly.pdbx_strand_id
1 'polypeptide(L)'
;MNKRYLSLAAAFGLAAAGLGTASATAATPTAPVAPQSVTSGYVNYNGSGEEAAANKAFFEAVLKSVAEKRAANPGAKQVTVVYDASGAPKFAQQIASSTSIWNSAVSNVKLQEGSGGASFEYREGNDPRGSYASTDGHGNGYIFLDYAQNQQYDSTRVTAHETGHVLGLPDHYEGPCSELMSGGGPGTSCTNAQPDANERAKVDQLWANGLAKALDKLDRMEKTG
;
A
#
# COMPACT_ATOMS: atom_id res chain seq x y z
N MET A 1 3.16 37.62 -55.81
CA MET A 1 3.23 39.04 -56.22
C MET A 1 3.18 39.91 -55.00
N ASN A 2 4.23 40.77 -54.90
CA ASN A 2 4.37 42.05 -54.16
C ASN A 2 4.14 42.06 -52.64
N LYS A 3 5.21 42.13 -51.87
CA LYS A 3 6.07 43.24 -51.44
C LYS A 3 5.30 44.43 -50.89
N ARG A 4 5.54 44.78 -49.60
CA ARG A 4 6.21 46.07 -49.32
C ARG A 4 6.55 46.19 -47.84
N TYR A 5 7.82 46.55 -47.63
CA TYR A 5 8.46 47.06 -46.41
C TYR A 5 7.92 48.45 -46.09
N LEU A 6 8.00 48.91 -44.84
CA LEU A 6 8.40 50.27 -44.51
C LEU A 6 8.94 50.32 -43.08
N SER A 7 10.19 50.72 -43.00
CA SER A 7 10.90 51.22 -41.81
C SER A 7 10.62 52.71 -41.63
N LEU A 8 10.72 53.21 -40.39
CA LEU A 8 11.24 54.57 -40.01
C LEU A 8 11.33 54.58 -38.49
N ALA A 9 12.46 54.62 -37.85
CA ALA A 9 13.45 55.68 -37.60
C ALA A 9 13.05 56.65 -36.48
N ALA A 10 13.75 56.52 -35.38
CA ALA A 10 14.46 57.48 -34.53
C ALA A 10 13.79 58.78 -34.04
N ALA A 11 13.83 58.94 -32.73
CA ALA A 11 14.08 60.23 -32.13
C ALA A 11 14.79 60.11 -30.78
N PHE A 12 15.93 60.75 -30.66
CA PHE A 12 16.77 60.96 -29.48
C PHE A 12 16.09 61.94 -28.52
N GLY A 13 16.12 61.65 -27.22
CA GLY A 13 15.84 62.66 -26.19
C GLY A 13 16.76 62.40 -24.99
N LEU A 14 17.85 63.14 -24.91
CA LEU A 14 18.68 63.27 -23.71
C LEU A 14 17.97 64.21 -22.73
N ALA A 15 17.81 63.77 -21.48
CA ALA A 15 17.68 64.66 -20.35
C ALA A 15 18.44 64.09 -19.16
N ALA A 16 19.23 64.91 -18.54
CA ALA A 16 20.26 64.62 -17.56
C ALA A 16 19.75 64.61 -16.13
N ALA A 17 20.53 63.90 -15.30
CA ALA A 17 20.87 64.16 -13.91
C ALA A 17 19.78 63.96 -12.83
N GLY A 18 19.98 62.94 -12.05
CA GLY A 18 19.52 62.77 -10.69
C GLY A 18 20.35 61.71 -10.00
N LEU A 19 21.43 62.14 -9.30
CA LEU A 19 22.20 61.25 -8.42
C LEU A 19 21.37 60.88 -7.19
N GLY A 20 20.67 59.78 -7.27
CA GLY A 20 20.06 59.12 -6.13
C GLY A 20 20.88 57.86 -5.79
N THR A 21 21.63 57.91 -4.70
CA THR A 21 22.29 56.71 -4.14
C THR A 21 21.23 55.75 -3.63
N ALA A 22 20.77 54.85 -4.45
CA ALA A 22 19.97 53.71 -4.03
C ALA A 22 20.95 52.65 -3.51
N SER A 23 20.93 52.42 -2.20
CA SER A 23 21.56 51.28 -1.57
C SER A 23 20.97 50.01 -2.16
N ALA A 24 21.73 49.34 -3.00
CA ALA A 24 21.37 48.00 -3.45
C ALA A 24 21.50 47.05 -2.25
N THR A 25 20.37 46.70 -1.64
CA THR A 25 20.30 45.53 -0.78
C THR A 25 20.53 44.30 -1.68
N ALA A 26 21.74 43.74 -1.57
CA ALA A 26 22.05 42.48 -2.21
C ALA A 26 21.04 41.41 -1.68
N ALA A 27 20.13 40.99 -2.54
CA ALA A 27 19.33 39.80 -2.27
C ALA A 27 20.32 38.64 -2.16
N THR A 28 20.40 38.06 -0.97
CA THR A 28 21.11 36.81 -0.74
C THR A 28 20.51 35.76 -1.70
N PRO A 29 21.33 35.09 -2.52
CA PRO A 29 20.80 33.99 -3.33
C PRO A 29 20.27 32.94 -2.38
N THR A 30 18.96 32.69 -2.43
CA THR A 30 18.33 31.56 -1.78
C THR A 30 19.02 30.32 -2.36
N ALA A 31 19.76 29.59 -1.54
CA ALA A 31 20.32 28.31 -1.91
C ALA A 31 19.15 27.43 -2.42
N PRO A 32 19.36 26.67 -3.51
CA PRO A 32 18.34 25.72 -3.94
C PRO A 32 18.02 24.83 -2.75
N VAL A 33 16.74 24.83 -2.35
CA VAL A 33 16.23 23.88 -1.36
C VAL A 33 16.52 22.51 -1.97
N ALA A 34 17.43 21.77 -1.36
CA ALA A 34 17.63 20.38 -1.72
C ALA A 34 16.26 19.70 -1.70
N PRO A 35 15.93 18.85 -2.68
CA PRO A 35 14.69 18.10 -2.62
C PRO A 35 14.67 17.39 -1.27
N GLN A 36 13.70 17.72 -0.44
CA GLN A 36 13.48 17.00 0.80
C GLN A 36 13.26 15.55 0.35
N SER A 37 14.14 14.68 0.79
CA SER A 37 13.97 13.25 0.63
C SER A 37 12.61 12.95 1.23
N VAL A 38 11.61 12.67 0.40
CA VAL A 38 10.34 12.12 0.84
C VAL A 38 10.71 10.76 1.41
N THR A 39 10.91 10.72 2.72
CA THR A 39 11.10 9.50 3.46
C THR A 39 9.82 8.72 3.21
N SER A 40 9.89 7.69 2.37
CA SER A 40 8.75 6.87 2.06
C SER A 40 8.18 6.31 3.36
N GLY A 41 6.87 6.17 3.44
CA GLY A 41 6.19 5.60 4.60
C GLY A 41 6.73 4.22 5.01
N TYR A 42 7.43 3.53 4.12
CA TYR A 42 8.17 2.30 4.37
C TYR A 42 9.40 2.50 5.28
N VAL A 43 10.14 3.60 5.11
CA VAL A 43 11.41 3.82 5.84
C VAL A 43 11.17 4.40 7.24
N ASN A 44 10.05 5.12 7.45
CA ASN A 44 9.69 5.72 8.73
C ASN A 44 8.75 4.87 9.58
N TYR A 45 8.45 3.69 9.10
CA TYR A 45 7.59 2.76 9.79
C TYR A 45 8.43 2.01 10.84
N ASN A 46 8.66 2.68 11.94
CA ASN A 46 9.10 2.01 13.15
C ASN A 46 7.87 1.37 13.74
N GLY A 47 7.61 0.10 13.44
CA GLY A 47 6.44 -0.64 13.89
C GLY A 47 5.91 -0.12 15.23
N SER A 48 4.99 0.84 15.18
CA SER A 48 4.36 1.32 16.38
C SER A 48 3.44 0.20 16.87
N GLY A 49 3.28 0.08 18.18
CA GLY A 49 2.34 -0.92 18.72
C GLY A 49 0.92 -0.76 18.16
N GLU A 50 0.57 0.43 17.64
CA GLU A 50 -0.70 0.74 16.99
C GLU A 50 -0.87 0.01 15.67
N GLU A 51 0.19 -0.14 14.89
CA GLU A 51 0.13 -0.82 13.59
C GLU A 51 0.13 -2.32 13.69
N ALA A 52 0.93 -2.89 14.56
CA ALA A 52 0.85 -4.31 14.87
C ALA A 52 -0.55 -4.67 15.37
N ALA A 53 -1.18 -3.78 16.14
CA ALA A 53 -2.57 -3.92 16.57
C ALA A 53 -3.55 -3.77 15.40
N ALA A 54 -3.34 -2.80 14.49
CA ALA A 54 -4.17 -2.59 13.30
C ALA A 54 -4.08 -3.76 12.34
N ASN A 55 -2.89 -4.27 12.04
CA ASN A 55 -2.68 -5.45 11.20
C ASN A 55 -3.32 -6.71 11.81
N LYS A 56 -3.20 -6.90 13.12
CA LYS A 56 -3.87 -7.99 13.83
C LYS A 56 -5.38 -7.86 13.75
N ALA A 57 -5.94 -6.66 13.98
CA ALA A 57 -7.37 -6.40 13.88
C ALA A 57 -7.91 -6.65 12.47
N PHE A 58 -7.13 -6.26 11.45
CA PHE A 58 -7.48 -6.53 10.05
C PHE A 58 -7.53 -8.04 9.75
N PHE A 59 -6.50 -8.77 10.14
CA PHE A 59 -6.48 -10.23 9.99
C PHE A 59 -7.65 -10.91 10.71
N GLU A 60 -7.96 -10.49 11.94
CA GLU A 60 -9.11 -11.03 12.70
C GLU A 60 -10.44 -10.72 12.01
N ALA A 61 -10.60 -9.53 11.41
CA ALA A 61 -11.79 -9.18 10.63
C ALA A 61 -11.96 -10.06 9.40
N VAL A 62 -10.86 -10.33 8.67
CA VAL A 62 -10.87 -11.24 7.51
C VAL A 62 -11.23 -12.67 7.95
N LEU A 63 -10.62 -13.17 9.02
CA LEU A 63 -10.94 -14.50 9.56
C LEU A 63 -12.42 -14.62 9.95
N LYS A 64 -12.99 -13.61 10.61
CA LYS A 64 -14.40 -13.56 10.98
C LYS A 64 -15.29 -13.62 9.75
N SER A 65 -15.05 -12.76 8.75
CA SER A 65 -15.81 -12.74 7.50
C SER A 65 -15.77 -14.09 6.79
N VAL A 66 -14.61 -14.74 6.72
CA VAL A 66 -14.44 -16.07 6.11
C VAL A 66 -15.16 -17.15 6.94
N ALA A 67 -15.08 -17.08 8.27
CA ALA A 67 -15.75 -18.03 9.15
C ALA A 67 -17.27 -17.97 9.01
N GLU A 68 -17.86 -16.76 8.94
CA GLU A 68 -19.29 -16.55 8.70
C GLU A 68 -19.74 -17.15 7.36
N LYS A 69 -18.99 -16.92 6.30
CA LYS A 69 -19.27 -17.52 4.97
C LYS A 69 -19.18 -19.04 4.99
N ARG A 70 -18.20 -19.58 5.73
CA ARG A 70 -18.00 -21.01 5.86
C ARG A 70 -19.11 -21.64 6.71
N ALA A 71 -19.57 -20.98 7.77
CA ALA A 71 -20.73 -21.43 8.57
C ALA A 71 -22.01 -21.49 7.72
N ALA A 72 -22.20 -20.49 6.83
CA ALA A 72 -23.30 -20.49 5.87
C ALA A 72 -23.17 -21.58 4.78
N ASN A 73 -21.96 -22.14 4.57
CA ASN A 73 -21.66 -23.13 3.53
C ASN A 73 -20.73 -24.24 4.04
N PRO A 74 -21.18 -25.12 4.96
CA PRO A 74 -20.31 -26.08 5.64
C PRO A 74 -19.61 -27.10 4.74
N GLY A 75 -20.10 -27.30 3.51
CA GLY A 75 -19.52 -28.23 2.52
C GLY A 75 -18.29 -27.72 1.78
N ALA A 76 -17.87 -26.48 1.99
CA ALA A 76 -16.69 -25.93 1.31
C ALA A 76 -15.41 -26.64 1.78
N LYS A 77 -14.70 -27.28 0.83
CA LYS A 77 -13.50 -28.07 1.13
C LYS A 77 -12.25 -27.24 1.35
N GLN A 78 -12.21 -25.99 0.88
CA GLN A 78 -11.06 -25.10 0.92
C GLN A 78 -11.42 -23.75 1.53
N VAL A 79 -10.50 -23.17 2.28
CA VAL A 79 -10.66 -21.81 2.80
C VAL A 79 -10.37 -20.84 1.66
N THR A 80 -11.39 -20.13 1.22
CA THR A 80 -11.29 -19.10 0.20
C THR A 80 -11.56 -17.73 0.81
N VAL A 81 -10.62 -16.81 0.63
CA VAL A 81 -10.77 -15.39 0.94
C VAL A 81 -11.10 -14.66 -0.35
N VAL A 82 -12.30 -14.11 -0.44
CA VAL A 82 -12.73 -13.32 -1.60
C VAL A 82 -12.36 -11.87 -1.36
N TYR A 83 -11.77 -11.23 -2.38
CA TYR A 83 -11.45 -9.80 -2.35
C TYR A 83 -12.05 -9.06 -3.55
N ASP A 84 -12.32 -7.78 -3.37
CA ASP A 84 -12.77 -6.87 -4.44
C ASP A 84 -11.61 -5.95 -4.86
N ALA A 85 -11.20 -6.03 -6.13
CA ALA A 85 -10.13 -5.19 -6.70
C ALA A 85 -10.67 -3.99 -7.49
N SER A 86 -11.99 -3.80 -7.57
CA SER A 86 -12.62 -2.75 -8.40
C SER A 86 -12.23 -1.33 -7.96
N GLY A 87 -11.87 -1.14 -6.69
CA GLY A 87 -11.41 0.11 -6.13
C GLY A 87 -9.93 0.46 -6.41
N ALA A 88 -9.17 -0.43 -7.10
CA ALA A 88 -7.76 -0.23 -7.43
C ALA A 88 -7.40 -0.66 -8.86
N PRO A 89 -8.07 -0.09 -9.89
CA PRO A 89 -7.91 -0.53 -11.28
C PRO A 89 -6.50 -0.33 -11.86
N LYS A 90 -5.73 0.67 -11.38
CA LYS A 90 -4.35 0.88 -11.84
C LYS A 90 -3.38 -0.20 -11.35
N PHE A 91 -3.73 -0.88 -10.28
CA PHE A 91 -2.94 -1.97 -9.69
C PHE A 91 -3.48 -3.37 -10.01
N ALA A 92 -4.42 -3.50 -10.95
CA ALA A 92 -5.04 -4.79 -11.28
C ALA A 92 -4.00 -5.89 -11.58
N GLN A 93 -2.92 -5.55 -12.30
CA GLN A 93 -1.86 -6.50 -12.62
C GLN A 93 -1.05 -6.90 -11.37
N GLN A 94 -0.72 -5.96 -10.51
CA GLN A 94 0.02 -6.20 -9.28
C GLN A 94 -0.81 -7.05 -8.30
N ILE A 95 -2.10 -6.76 -8.19
CA ILE A 95 -3.05 -7.54 -7.38
C ILE A 95 -3.15 -8.98 -7.90
N ALA A 96 -3.32 -9.16 -9.21
CA ALA A 96 -3.34 -10.50 -9.81
C ALA A 96 -2.01 -11.25 -9.60
N SER A 97 -0.87 -10.56 -9.72
CA SER A 97 0.45 -11.12 -9.45
C SER A 97 0.61 -11.52 -7.97
N SER A 98 0.24 -10.64 -7.03
CA SER A 98 0.23 -10.93 -5.60
C SER A 98 -0.64 -12.14 -5.26
N THR A 99 -1.85 -12.20 -5.83
CA THR A 99 -2.76 -13.36 -5.68
C THR A 99 -2.11 -14.66 -6.17
N SER A 100 -1.47 -14.63 -7.32
CA SER A 100 -0.76 -15.79 -7.89
C SER A 100 0.41 -16.23 -6.99
N ILE A 101 1.20 -15.27 -6.50
CA ILE A 101 2.32 -15.50 -5.58
C ILE A 101 1.83 -16.22 -4.33
N TRP A 102 0.88 -15.65 -3.62
CA TRP A 102 0.37 -16.22 -2.38
C TRP A 102 -0.34 -17.57 -2.60
N ASN A 103 -1.16 -17.67 -3.64
CA ASN A 103 -1.85 -18.92 -3.98
C ASN A 103 -0.91 -20.07 -4.34
N SER A 104 0.29 -19.76 -4.83
CA SER A 104 1.33 -20.74 -5.11
C SER A 104 2.18 -21.07 -3.89
N ALA A 105 2.26 -20.16 -2.93
CA ALA A 105 3.16 -20.24 -1.80
C ALA A 105 2.56 -20.97 -0.59
N VAL A 106 1.22 -20.95 -0.41
CA VAL A 106 0.52 -21.49 0.75
C VAL A 106 -0.59 -22.47 0.37
N SER A 107 -0.93 -23.38 1.29
CA SER A 107 -1.85 -24.49 1.04
C SER A 107 -3.20 -24.33 1.72
N ASN A 108 -3.26 -23.68 2.89
CA ASN A 108 -4.45 -23.66 3.74
C ASN A 108 -5.41 -22.51 3.44
N VAL A 109 -5.02 -21.55 2.60
CA VAL A 109 -5.85 -20.43 2.17
C VAL A 109 -5.69 -20.19 0.68
N LYS A 110 -6.75 -19.72 0.03
CA LYS A 110 -6.76 -19.26 -1.36
C LYS A 110 -7.38 -17.87 -1.45
N LEU A 111 -6.73 -16.98 -2.18
CA LEU A 111 -7.25 -15.67 -2.54
C LEU A 111 -8.00 -15.79 -3.86
N GLN A 112 -9.16 -15.18 -3.94
CA GLN A 112 -10.01 -15.18 -5.14
C GLN A 112 -10.61 -13.79 -5.35
N GLU A 113 -10.48 -13.26 -6.56
CA GLU A 113 -11.17 -12.02 -6.92
C GLU A 113 -12.68 -12.24 -7.07
N GLY A 114 -13.47 -11.28 -6.58
CA GLY A 114 -14.92 -11.30 -6.70
C GLY A 114 -15.57 -10.11 -5.99
N SER A 115 -16.56 -9.48 -6.62
CA SER A 115 -17.27 -8.32 -6.06
C SER A 115 -18.38 -8.69 -5.08
N GLY A 116 -18.87 -9.94 -5.11
CA GLY A 116 -19.96 -10.41 -4.26
C GLY A 116 -19.45 -10.98 -2.94
N GLY A 117 -19.72 -10.28 -1.83
CA GLY A 117 -19.38 -10.74 -0.49
C GLY A 117 -17.87 -10.84 -0.24
N ALA A 118 -17.09 -9.89 -0.75
CA ALA A 118 -15.66 -9.80 -0.46
C ALA A 118 -15.39 -9.71 1.05
N SER A 119 -14.31 -10.32 1.50
CA SER A 119 -13.83 -10.23 2.89
C SER A 119 -12.96 -9.00 3.11
N PHE A 120 -12.39 -8.47 2.04
CA PHE A 120 -11.66 -7.21 2.01
C PHE A 120 -11.64 -6.66 0.58
N GLU A 121 -11.23 -5.42 0.44
CA GLU A 121 -11.13 -4.74 -0.85
C GLU A 121 -9.77 -4.06 -1.03
N TYR A 122 -9.39 -3.81 -2.29
CA TYR A 122 -8.27 -2.96 -2.64
C TYR A 122 -8.75 -1.56 -2.99
N ARG A 123 -8.02 -0.56 -2.53
CA ARG A 123 -8.21 0.86 -2.83
C ARG A 123 -6.91 1.44 -3.33
N GLU A 124 -6.97 2.53 -4.09
CA GLU A 124 -5.79 3.23 -4.59
C GLU A 124 -5.92 4.74 -4.45
N GLY A 125 -4.78 5.43 -4.36
CA GLY A 125 -4.77 6.89 -4.27
C GLY A 125 -3.42 7.46 -3.90
N ASN A 126 -3.45 8.63 -3.27
CA ASN A 126 -2.29 9.25 -2.65
C ASN A 126 -2.53 9.34 -1.14
N ASP A 127 -1.64 8.79 -0.36
CA ASP A 127 -1.66 8.88 1.11
C ASP A 127 -0.23 9.08 1.62
N PRO A 128 0.05 10.09 2.45
CA PRO A 128 1.38 10.35 2.98
C PRO A 128 1.93 9.22 3.86
N ARG A 129 1.08 8.30 4.29
CA ARG A 129 1.50 7.08 5.02
C ARG A 129 2.08 6.00 4.10
N GLY A 130 1.89 6.10 2.79
CA GLY A 130 2.20 5.06 1.83
C GLY A 130 1.05 4.05 1.68
N SER A 131 1.37 2.83 1.26
CA SER A 131 0.43 1.71 1.20
C SER A 131 0.28 1.07 2.58
N TYR A 132 -0.90 0.54 2.88
CA TYR A 132 -1.18 -0.09 4.17
C TYR A 132 -2.41 -1.01 4.09
N ALA A 133 -2.47 -1.96 5.03
CA ALA A 133 -3.66 -2.75 5.30
C ALA A 133 -4.41 -2.21 6.53
N SER A 134 -5.73 -2.14 6.47
CA SER A 134 -6.57 -1.57 7.53
C SER A 134 -7.94 -2.23 7.62
N THR A 135 -8.62 -2.03 8.75
CA THR A 135 -10.02 -2.42 8.95
C THR A 135 -10.86 -1.21 9.39
N ASP A 136 -12.13 -1.22 9.04
CA ASP A 136 -13.10 -0.21 9.48
C ASP A 136 -13.64 -0.47 10.91
N GLY A 137 -13.17 -1.53 11.55
CA GLY A 137 -13.64 -1.95 12.87
C GLY A 137 -15.05 -2.59 12.89
N HIS A 138 -15.71 -2.73 11.73
CA HIS A 138 -17.06 -3.28 11.58
C HIS A 138 -17.08 -4.64 10.87
N GLY A 139 -15.91 -5.26 10.71
CA GLY A 139 -15.74 -6.57 10.07
C GLY A 139 -15.35 -6.49 8.60
N ASN A 140 -15.16 -5.28 8.03
CA ASN A 140 -14.59 -5.10 6.71
C ASN A 140 -13.13 -4.65 6.83
N GLY A 141 -12.31 -5.09 5.88
CA GLY A 141 -10.93 -4.68 5.75
C GLY A 141 -10.62 -4.15 4.35
N TYR A 142 -9.55 -3.39 4.21
CA TYR A 142 -9.06 -2.95 2.92
C TYR A 142 -7.56 -2.81 2.90
N ILE A 143 -6.99 -2.97 1.70
CA ILE A 143 -5.61 -2.61 1.38
C ILE A 143 -5.67 -1.31 0.59
N PHE A 144 -4.91 -0.31 1.02
CA PHE A 144 -4.71 0.93 0.27
C PHE A 144 -3.34 0.91 -0.41
N LEU A 145 -3.31 1.15 -1.72
CA LEU A 145 -2.10 1.20 -2.55
C LEU A 145 -1.79 2.65 -2.92
N ASP A 146 -0.71 3.18 -2.37
CA ASP A 146 -0.27 4.56 -2.60
C ASP A 146 0.51 4.69 -3.90
N TYR A 147 0.15 5.69 -4.73
CA TYR A 147 0.78 5.88 -6.03
C TYR A 147 2.27 6.23 -5.95
N ALA A 148 2.64 7.12 -5.02
CA ALA A 148 4.01 7.59 -4.91
C ALA A 148 4.95 6.49 -4.41
N GLN A 149 4.51 5.72 -3.43
CA GLN A 149 5.28 4.58 -2.92
C GLN A 149 5.47 3.50 -3.98
N ASN A 150 4.41 3.17 -4.74
CA ASN A 150 4.46 2.18 -5.80
C ASN A 150 5.26 2.63 -7.04
N GLN A 151 5.57 3.91 -7.19
CA GLN A 151 6.54 4.42 -8.17
C GLN A 151 7.97 4.34 -7.66
N GLN A 152 8.18 4.37 -6.36
CA GLN A 152 9.50 4.38 -5.73
C GLN A 152 10.02 2.96 -5.47
N TYR A 153 9.16 2.03 -5.09
CA TYR A 153 9.46 0.64 -4.79
C TYR A 153 8.90 -0.29 -5.86
N ASP A 154 9.32 -1.56 -5.87
CA ASP A 154 8.70 -2.58 -6.72
C ASP A 154 7.22 -2.75 -6.33
N SER A 155 6.34 -2.39 -7.25
CA SER A 155 4.89 -2.32 -6.99
C SER A 155 4.28 -3.70 -6.73
N THR A 156 4.83 -4.77 -7.33
CA THR A 156 4.38 -6.14 -7.05
C THR A 156 4.79 -6.57 -5.64
N ARG A 157 6.00 -6.21 -5.21
CA ARG A 157 6.45 -6.43 -3.84
C ARG A 157 5.58 -5.69 -2.82
N VAL A 158 5.31 -4.39 -3.05
CA VAL A 158 4.41 -3.60 -2.18
C VAL A 158 3.06 -4.30 -2.06
N THR A 159 2.42 -4.64 -3.17
CA THR A 159 1.10 -5.28 -3.17
C THR A 159 1.12 -6.65 -2.49
N ALA A 160 2.15 -7.46 -2.72
CA ALA A 160 2.28 -8.78 -2.10
C ALA A 160 2.54 -8.68 -0.58
N HIS A 161 3.30 -7.67 -0.14
CA HIS A 161 3.55 -7.36 1.26
C HIS A 161 2.25 -6.97 1.99
N GLU A 162 1.49 -6.01 1.46
CA GLU A 162 0.20 -5.61 2.05
C GLU A 162 -0.79 -6.79 2.10
N THR A 163 -0.76 -7.66 1.08
CA THR A 163 -1.54 -8.90 1.10
C THR A 163 -1.08 -9.86 2.19
N GLY A 164 0.19 -9.86 2.56
CA GLY A 164 0.72 -10.63 3.69
C GLY A 164 0.07 -10.28 5.03
N HIS A 165 -0.27 -9.00 5.25
CA HIS A 165 -1.01 -8.58 6.44
C HIS A 165 -2.42 -9.16 6.49
N VAL A 166 -3.12 -9.25 5.36
CA VAL A 166 -4.43 -9.96 5.26
C VAL A 166 -4.29 -11.40 5.71
N LEU A 167 -3.18 -12.02 5.38
CA LEU A 167 -2.88 -13.42 5.71
C LEU A 167 -2.34 -13.61 7.13
N GLY A 168 -2.13 -12.53 7.89
CA GLY A 168 -1.79 -12.56 9.31
C GLY A 168 -0.31 -12.36 9.63
N LEU A 169 0.48 -11.92 8.66
CA LEU A 169 1.89 -11.64 8.89
C LEU A 169 2.09 -10.21 9.42
N PRO A 170 2.87 -10.01 10.48
CA PRO A 170 3.32 -8.68 10.89
C PRO A 170 4.52 -8.23 10.07
N ASP A 171 4.80 -6.93 10.12
CA ASP A 171 6.03 -6.35 9.60
C ASP A 171 7.30 -6.88 10.27
N HIS A 172 8.38 -6.93 9.50
CA HIS A 172 9.73 -7.24 9.97
C HIS A 172 10.78 -6.40 9.24
N TYR A 173 10.76 -5.07 9.44
CA TYR A 173 11.56 -4.11 8.66
C TYR A 173 13.07 -4.29 8.74
N GLU A 174 13.59 -4.93 9.78
CA GLU A 174 15.01 -5.24 9.92
C GLU A 174 15.44 -6.47 9.10
N GLY A 175 14.49 -7.16 8.48
CA GLY A 175 14.73 -8.35 7.68
C GLY A 175 15.43 -8.06 6.35
N PRO A 176 16.04 -9.08 5.74
CA PRO A 176 16.68 -8.96 4.42
C PRO A 176 15.63 -8.89 3.30
N CYS A 177 16.08 -8.53 2.08
CA CYS A 177 15.21 -8.51 0.89
C CYS A 177 14.55 -9.89 0.57
N SER A 178 15.10 -10.99 1.03
CA SER A 178 14.51 -12.33 0.87
C SER A 178 13.25 -12.55 1.71
N GLU A 179 13.01 -11.76 2.73
CA GLU A 179 11.77 -11.74 3.50
C GLU A 179 10.83 -10.72 2.88
N LEU A 180 9.59 -11.12 2.56
CA LEU A 180 8.59 -10.23 1.97
C LEU A 180 8.15 -9.18 2.99
N MET A 181 7.96 -9.59 4.24
CA MET A 181 7.47 -8.71 5.31
C MET A 181 8.54 -7.77 5.86
N SER A 182 9.77 -7.79 5.32
CA SER A 182 10.75 -6.72 5.56
C SER A 182 10.36 -5.40 4.87
N GLY A 183 9.34 -5.43 4.02
CA GLY A 183 8.77 -4.26 3.36
C GLY A 183 9.83 -3.46 2.59
N GLY A 184 9.88 -2.17 2.88
CA GLY A 184 10.87 -1.24 2.32
C GLY A 184 12.20 -1.18 3.09
N GLY A 185 12.35 -1.91 4.21
CA GLY A 185 13.57 -1.91 5.02
C GLY A 185 14.85 -2.18 4.22
N PRO A 186 14.88 -3.15 3.28
CA PRO A 186 16.04 -3.39 2.41
C PRO A 186 16.28 -2.32 1.33
N GLY A 187 15.39 -1.34 1.19
CA GLY A 187 15.50 -0.23 0.24
C GLY A 187 14.83 -0.50 -1.12
N THR A 188 14.87 0.53 -1.98
CA THR A 188 14.16 0.56 -3.26
C THR A 188 14.70 -0.41 -4.33
N SER A 189 15.90 -0.94 -4.15
CA SER A 189 16.48 -1.94 -5.04
C SER A 189 15.97 -3.37 -4.77
N CYS A 190 15.24 -3.58 -3.68
CA CYS A 190 14.65 -4.88 -3.36
C CYS A 190 13.41 -5.13 -4.20
N THR A 191 13.45 -6.15 -5.06
CA THR A 191 12.35 -6.53 -5.97
C THR A 191 11.75 -7.90 -5.65
N ASN A 192 12.19 -8.57 -4.57
CA ASN A 192 11.61 -9.85 -4.18
C ASN A 192 10.16 -9.69 -3.70
N ALA A 193 9.21 -10.23 -4.44
CA ALA A 193 7.79 -10.25 -4.09
C ALA A 193 7.32 -11.62 -3.54
N GLN A 194 8.26 -12.57 -3.33
CA GLN A 194 7.93 -13.89 -2.84
C GLN A 194 8.07 -13.96 -1.32
N PRO A 195 7.10 -14.55 -0.60
CA PRO A 195 7.28 -14.84 0.81
C PRO A 195 8.34 -15.93 1.02
N ASP A 196 9.12 -15.81 2.08
CA ASP A 196 10.13 -16.80 2.43
C ASP A 196 9.48 -18.08 3.03
N ALA A 197 10.30 -19.06 3.37
CA ALA A 197 9.82 -20.34 3.90
C ALA A 197 9.12 -20.19 5.27
N ASN A 198 9.61 -19.27 6.12
CA ASN A 198 9.04 -19.03 7.46
C ASN A 198 7.70 -18.28 7.36
N GLU A 199 7.61 -17.29 6.49
CA GLU A 199 6.40 -16.53 6.19
C GLU A 199 5.29 -17.45 5.67
N ARG A 200 5.59 -18.33 4.72
CA ARG A 200 4.66 -19.33 4.19
C ARG A 200 4.17 -20.31 5.27
N ALA A 201 5.09 -20.86 6.06
CA ALA A 201 4.75 -21.80 7.13
C ALA A 201 3.87 -21.14 8.19
N LYS A 202 4.14 -19.87 8.51
CA LYS A 202 3.34 -19.10 9.47
C LYS A 202 1.91 -18.87 8.97
N VAL A 203 1.75 -18.46 7.69
CA VAL A 203 0.44 -18.32 7.08
C VAL A 203 -0.33 -19.64 7.11
N ASP A 204 0.26 -20.74 6.65
CA ASP A 204 -0.38 -22.04 6.66
C ASP A 204 -0.83 -22.45 8.08
N GLN A 205 0.02 -22.21 9.11
CA GLN A 205 -0.34 -22.47 10.50
C GLN A 205 -1.49 -21.60 11.00
N LEU A 206 -1.47 -20.29 10.67
CA LEU A 206 -2.51 -19.35 11.08
C LEU A 206 -3.87 -19.74 10.48
N TRP A 207 -3.92 -20.09 9.20
CA TRP A 207 -5.15 -20.43 8.53
C TRP A 207 -5.68 -21.82 8.88
N ALA A 208 -4.81 -22.78 9.21
CA ALA A 208 -5.24 -24.07 9.75
C ALA A 208 -5.92 -23.93 11.13
N ASN A 209 -5.34 -23.12 12.03
CA ASN A 209 -5.77 -23.06 13.44
C ASN A 209 -6.62 -21.82 13.74
N GLY A 210 -6.36 -20.70 13.06
CA GLY A 210 -7.05 -19.43 13.29
C GLY A 210 -8.51 -19.48 12.86
N LEU A 211 -8.80 -20.10 11.72
CA LEU A 211 -10.17 -20.28 11.24
C LEU A 211 -10.97 -21.18 12.19
N ALA A 212 -10.38 -22.27 12.69
CA ALA A 212 -11.05 -23.15 13.66
C ALA A 212 -11.43 -22.38 14.94
N LYS A 213 -10.54 -21.53 15.45
CA LYS A 213 -10.82 -20.66 16.60
C LYS A 213 -11.89 -19.61 16.31
N ALA A 214 -11.91 -19.03 15.10
CA ALA A 214 -12.94 -18.07 14.69
C ALA A 214 -14.32 -18.72 14.61
N LEU A 215 -14.42 -19.92 14.04
CA LEU A 215 -15.66 -20.71 13.99
C LEU A 215 -16.17 -21.04 15.40
N ASP A 216 -15.30 -21.54 16.28
CA ASP A 216 -15.66 -21.88 17.67
C ASP A 216 -16.13 -20.63 18.45
N LYS A 217 -15.61 -19.45 18.15
CA LYS A 217 -16.09 -18.19 18.73
C LYS A 217 -17.49 -17.82 18.24
N LEU A 218 -17.78 -17.99 16.95
CA LEU A 218 -19.09 -17.73 16.37
C LEU A 218 -20.15 -18.67 16.98
N ASP A 219 -19.86 -19.97 17.04
CA ASP A 219 -20.75 -20.95 17.64
C ASP A 219 -21.11 -20.63 19.11
N ARG A 220 -20.17 -20.12 19.88
CA ARG A 220 -20.41 -19.69 21.25
C ARG A 220 -21.31 -18.47 21.34
N MET A 221 -21.13 -17.49 20.42
CA MET A 221 -21.95 -16.27 20.39
C MET A 221 -23.41 -16.58 20.04
N GLU A 222 -23.67 -17.51 19.12
CA GLU A 222 -25.03 -17.93 18.76
C GLU A 222 -25.76 -18.66 19.91
N LYS A 223 -25.03 -19.37 20.76
CA LYS A 223 -25.62 -20.12 21.90
C LYS A 223 -25.91 -19.25 23.12
N THR A 224 -25.42 -18.02 23.16
CA THR A 224 -25.56 -17.08 24.29
C THR A 224 -26.49 -15.89 24.00
N GLY A 225 -27.01 -15.73 22.79
CA GLY A 225 -28.00 -14.75 22.37
C GLY A 225 -29.36 -15.34 22.23
#